data_d10e52b26dd5214bf62f3364f796ca2d
#
_entry.id   d10e52b26dd5214bf62f3364f796ca2d
#
_cell.length_a   1.000
_cell.length_b   1.000
_cell.length_c   1.000
_cell.angle_alpha   90.00
_cell.angle_beta   90.00
_cell.angle_gamma   90.00
#
_symmetry.space_group_name_H-M   'P 1'
#
loop_
_entity.id
_entity.type
_entity.pdbx_description
1 polymer ?
#
loop_
_entity_poly.entity_id
_entity_poly.type
_entity_poly.pdbx_seq_one_letter_code
_entity_poly.pdbx_strand_id
1 'polypeptide(L)'
;MRHAEPDLPGSEVDAPTTEERLRRENQDLKRQIEELKGSSHGSSRGGPSVRLWNPSGVTIWSIVFIVAVLLVVAFLAGYIPLQKRRALIVTEAQQQQEALPRVEVGQVGRSSRSSEMELPGNIQAITEAPILARADGYLRRRMADIGDRVRSGQPLAEIEAPELDDQVHQAKANLQQARAALDQALANYSQGKSNMEFARVTAERWGRLAARGAVSKQENDQYQAQYQAQTANLQALEKAIAAQRSTVSAVEANLARLEKLQGYLVVKAPFDGVITVRNLDAGALVNAGNTLLFRIAQTGTLRTYVNVPQANAGLIRPGQTAHLSVSNLPGRQFTGAVARTAKALDPNSRTLLVEVHVPNADGALLPGMYAQVDLSSTRTNPPMLIPSEALIVSADGTGVALVRPDHTVHLQKIQIGRDYGDRLEVSGGLKEGDMIIPNPGDIAREGLKVDPVSLAQKAPQHPVPRN
;
A
#
# COMPACT_ATOMS: atom_id res chain seq x y z
N MET A 1 -14.07 1.99 48.26
CA MET A 1 -15.37 1.33 48.03
C MET A 1 -15.12 0.10 47.16
N ARG A 2 -15.37 -1.07 47.74
CA ARG A 2 -15.24 -2.41 47.16
C ARG A 2 -16.47 -2.72 46.31
N HIS A 3 -16.30 -3.33 45.13
CA HIS A 3 -17.28 -4.19 44.46
C HIS A 3 -16.45 -5.21 43.70
N ALA A 4 -16.34 -6.44 44.10
CA ALA A 4 -17.19 -7.63 44.08
C ALA A 4 -17.31 -8.20 42.65
N GLU A 5 -16.45 -9.22 42.37
CA GLU A 5 -16.61 -10.21 41.30
C GLU A 5 -17.71 -11.22 41.68
N PRO A 6 -18.47 -11.77 40.73
CA PRO A 6 -19.20 -12.99 40.94
C PRO A 6 -18.46 -14.22 40.38
N ASP A 7 -18.25 -15.21 41.26
CA ASP A 7 -17.90 -16.59 40.98
C ASP A 7 -18.89 -17.25 40.00
N LEU A 8 -18.36 -18.04 39.08
CA LEU A 8 -19.07 -19.10 38.37
C LEU A 8 -18.38 -20.44 38.60
N PRO A 9 -19.14 -21.54 38.93
CA PRO A 9 -18.58 -22.82 39.31
C PRO A 9 -18.10 -23.63 38.13
N GLY A 10 -16.91 -24.24 38.31
CA GLY A 10 -16.34 -25.20 37.39
C GLY A 10 -17.08 -26.56 37.48
N SER A 11 -17.21 -27.22 36.34
CA SER A 11 -17.43 -28.65 36.23
C SER A 11 -16.31 -29.23 35.36
N GLU A 12 -15.24 -29.68 36.04
CA GLU A 12 -14.26 -30.62 35.50
C GLU A 12 -14.95 -32.00 35.41
N VAL A 13 -15.10 -32.45 34.17
CA VAL A 13 -15.38 -33.89 33.90
C VAL A 13 -14.05 -34.48 33.49
N ASP A 14 -13.47 -35.24 34.46
CA ASP A 14 -12.25 -36.05 34.28
C ASP A 14 -12.49 -37.08 33.17
N ALA A 15 -11.78 -36.94 32.06
CA ALA A 15 -11.65 -38.01 31.07
C ALA A 15 -10.59 -39.00 31.53
N PRO A 16 -10.89 -40.32 31.59
CA PRO A 16 -9.92 -41.33 32.08
C PRO A 16 -8.69 -41.39 31.19
N THR A 17 -7.53 -41.38 31.84
CA THR A 17 -6.21 -41.42 31.19
C THR A 17 -6.05 -42.66 30.32
N THR A 18 -5.24 -42.53 29.27
CA THR A 18 -4.96 -43.58 28.26
C THR A 18 -4.47 -44.91 28.94
N GLU A 19 -3.85 -44.82 30.11
CA GLU A 19 -3.37 -45.93 30.90
C GLU A 19 -4.50 -46.73 31.55
N GLU A 20 -5.58 -46.09 31.97
CA GLU A 20 -6.76 -46.77 32.54
C GLU A 20 -7.58 -47.49 31.48
N ARG A 21 -7.64 -46.98 30.25
CA ARG A 21 -8.26 -47.66 29.09
C ARG A 21 -7.49 -48.96 28.75
N LEU A 22 -6.17 -48.89 28.63
CA LEU A 22 -5.34 -50.05 28.35
C LEU A 22 -5.39 -51.12 29.48
N ARG A 23 -5.55 -50.75 30.76
CA ARG A 23 -5.74 -51.69 31.85
C ARG A 23 -7.08 -52.41 31.80
N ARG A 24 -8.15 -51.75 31.40
CA ARG A 24 -9.48 -52.37 31.21
C ARG A 24 -9.48 -53.33 30.02
N GLU A 25 -8.89 -52.96 28.92
CA GLU A 25 -8.78 -53.79 27.74
C GLU A 25 -7.95 -55.06 27.96
N ASN A 26 -6.86 -54.96 28.73
CA ASN A 26 -6.08 -56.12 29.16
C ASN A 26 -6.82 -57.04 30.16
N GLN A 27 -7.71 -56.51 30.97
CA GLN A 27 -8.53 -57.33 31.87
C GLN A 27 -9.62 -58.09 31.11
N ASP A 28 -10.26 -57.49 30.12
CA ASP A 28 -11.26 -58.14 29.28
C ASP A 28 -10.65 -59.25 28.40
N LEU A 29 -9.48 -59.01 27.84
CA LEU A 29 -8.70 -60.04 27.12
C LEU A 29 -8.33 -61.25 28.00
N LYS A 30 -7.95 -61.02 29.25
CA LYS A 30 -7.67 -62.12 30.18
C LYS A 30 -8.89 -62.93 30.56
N ARG A 31 -10.07 -62.29 30.68
CA ARG A 31 -11.34 -63.01 30.90
C ARG A 31 -11.76 -63.88 29.71
N GLN A 32 -11.57 -63.39 28.48
CA GLN A 32 -11.86 -64.16 27.26
C GLN A 32 -10.94 -65.42 27.13
N ILE A 33 -9.67 -65.29 27.57
CA ILE A 33 -8.72 -66.42 27.57
C ILE A 33 -9.10 -67.46 28.65
N GLU A 34 -9.65 -67.07 29.80
CA GLU A 34 -10.13 -67.99 30.81
C GLU A 34 -11.41 -68.72 30.43
N GLU A 35 -12.36 -68.06 29.75
CA GLU A 35 -13.57 -68.66 29.22
C GLU A 35 -13.30 -69.71 28.14
N LEU A 36 -12.26 -69.53 27.33
CA LEU A 36 -11.83 -70.48 26.31
C LEU A 36 -11.07 -71.69 26.88
N LYS A 37 -10.51 -71.57 28.10
CA LYS A 37 -9.84 -72.69 28.80
C LYS A 37 -10.81 -73.56 29.58
N GLY A 38 -12.04 -73.09 29.83
CA GLY A 38 -13.02 -73.79 30.70
C GLY A 38 -13.87 -74.82 29.98
N SER A 39 -13.81 -74.93 28.63
CA SER A 39 -14.71 -75.77 27.86
C SER A 39 -14.17 -77.13 27.38
N SER A 40 -13.05 -77.64 28.02
CA SER A 40 -12.58 -78.98 27.69
C SER A 40 -12.45 -79.85 28.89
N HIS A 41 -13.56 -80.33 29.47
CA HIS A 41 -13.58 -81.52 30.27
C HIS A 41 -14.91 -82.16 30.38
N GLY A 42 -15.00 -83.39 29.94
CA GLY A 42 -15.88 -84.38 30.51
C GLY A 42 -17.08 -84.82 29.68
N SER A 43 -17.03 -85.95 29.10
CA SER A 43 -17.67 -87.12 29.75
C SER A 43 -17.51 -88.39 28.92
N SER A 44 -16.98 -89.39 29.57
CA SER A 44 -17.02 -90.76 29.16
C SER A 44 -18.39 -91.41 29.36
N ARG A 45 -18.88 -92.21 28.44
CA ARG A 45 -19.79 -93.35 28.70
C ARG A 45 -19.79 -94.30 27.52
N GLY A 46 -19.32 -95.52 27.82
CA GLY A 46 -19.83 -96.87 27.73
C GLY A 46 -20.24 -97.34 26.36
N GLY A 47 -19.51 -98.29 25.81
CA GLY A 47 -19.66 -98.97 24.58
C GLY A 47 -20.80 -99.97 24.38
N PRO A 48 -20.88 -100.57 23.27
CA PRO A 48 -20.84 -102.03 23.37
C PRO A 48 -19.79 -102.69 22.43
N SER A 49 -19.42 -103.87 22.81
CA SER A 49 -18.47 -104.79 22.20
C SER A 49 -18.86 -105.19 20.79
N VAL A 50 -17.97 -104.94 19.84
CA VAL A 50 -18.13 -105.49 18.47
C VAL A 50 -17.06 -106.56 18.29
N ARG A 51 -17.57 -107.73 17.84
CA ARG A 51 -16.79 -108.89 17.43
C ARG A 51 -15.67 -108.56 16.45
N LEU A 52 -14.49 -109.02 16.77
CA LEU A 52 -13.35 -108.98 15.87
C LEU A 52 -13.52 -110.03 14.77
N TRP A 53 -13.57 -109.53 13.56
CA TRP A 53 -13.52 -110.32 12.33
C TRP A 53 -12.02 -110.47 11.98
N ASN A 54 -11.47 -111.66 11.83
CA ASN A 54 -10.10 -111.96 11.40
C ASN A 54 -10.08 -112.03 9.85
N PRO A 55 -9.51 -111.04 9.16
CA PRO A 55 -9.38 -111.20 7.75
C PRO A 55 -8.13 -112.06 7.41
N SER A 56 -8.30 -112.86 6.34
CA SER A 56 -7.17 -113.73 5.79
C SER A 56 -6.06 -112.81 5.25
N GLY A 57 -4.80 -113.32 5.30
CA GLY A 57 -3.57 -112.58 4.97
C GLY A 57 -3.58 -111.87 3.60
N VAL A 58 -4.41 -112.30 2.62
CA VAL A 58 -4.50 -111.73 1.32
C VAL A 58 -5.27 -110.36 1.37
N THR A 59 -6.28 -110.25 2.26
CA THR A 59 -7.05 -109.00 2.37
C THR A 59 -6.27 -107.90 3.09
N ILE A 60 -5.31 -108.22 3.96
CA ILE A 60 -4.45 -107.25 4.62
C ILE A 60 -3.45 -106.63 3.59
N TRP A 61 -2.88 -107.43 2.72
CA TRP A 61 -1.94 -106.96 1.68
C TRP A 61 -2.62 -106.09 0.65
N SER A 62 -3.85 -106.43 0.27
CA SER A 62 -4.57 -105.56 -0.66
C SER A 62 -4.99 -104.18 -0.07
N ILE A 63 -5.32 -104.15 1.24
CA ILE A 63 -5.59 -102.84 1.90
C ILE A 63 -4.31 -102.02 2.07
N VAL A 64 -3.19 -102.64 2.44
CA VAL A 64 -1.90 -101.93 2.50
C VAL A 64 -1.50 -101.39 1.14
N PHE A 65 -1.72 -102.15 0.04
CA PHE A 65 -1.38 -101.67 -1.30
C PHE A 65 -2.29 -100.49 -1.71
N ILE A 66 -3.61 -100.53 -1.40
CA ILE A 66 -4.52 -99.43 -1.70
C ILE A 66 -4.18 -98.20 -0.85
N VAL A 67 -3.81 -98.38 0.41
CA VAL A 67 -3.39 -97.22 1.29
C VAL A 67 -2.06 -96.63 0.79
N ALA A 68 -1.13 -97.50 0.36
CA ALA A 68 0.14 -97.05 -0.23
C ALA A 68 -0.08 -96.23 -1.51
N VAL A 69 -0.96 -96.71 -2.42
CA VAL A 69 -1.33 -95.99 -3.64
C VAL A 69 -2.05 -94.67 -3.31
N LEU A 70 -2.98 -94.69 -2.36
CA LEU A 70 -3.63 -93.45 -1.90
C LEU A 70 -2.66 -92.46 -1.28
N LEU A 71 -1.67 -92.90 -0.52
CA LEU A 71 -0.63 -92.03 0.05
C LEU A 71 0.25 -91.46 -1.05
N VAL A 72 0.62 -92.28 -2.06
CA VAL A 72 1.39 -91.77 -3.21
C VAL A 72 0.58 -90.74 -4.02
N VAL A 73 -0.70 -91.03 -4.24
CA VAL A 73 -1.58 -90.09 -4.96
C VAL A 73 -1.77 -88.82 -4.15
N ALA A 74 -2.00 -88.91 -2.86
CA ALA A 74 -2.13 -87.74 -1.96
C ALA A 74 -0.83 -86.94 -1.90
N PHE A 75 0.32 -87.61 -1.86
CA PHE A 75 1.65 -86.97 -1.92
C PHE A 75 1.88 -86.25 -3.25
N LEU A 76 1.58 -86.87 -4.37
CA LEU A 76 1.68 -86.26 -5.69
C LEU A 76 0.67 -85.12 -5.90
N ALA A 77 -0.57 -85.30 -5.43
CA ALA A 77 -1.58 -84.25 -5.47
C ALA A 77 -1.27 -83.04 -4.58
N GLY A 78 -0.55 -83.23 -3.51
CA GLY A 78 -0.08 -82.16 -2.63
C GLY A 78 1.22 -81.48 -3.08
N TYR A 79 2.14 -82.31 -3.59
CA TYR A 79 3.50 -81.83 -3.93
C TYR A 79 3.58 -81.06 -5.26
N ILE A 80 2.82 -81.49 -6.28
CA ILE A 80 2.82 -80.81 -7.59
C ILE A 80 2.28 -79.40 -7.52
N PRO A 81 1.13 -79.06 -6.86
CA PRO A 81 0.63 -77.72 -6.77
C PRO A 81 1.51 -76.80 -5.92
N LEU A 82 2.22 -77.35 -4.91
CA LEU A 82 3.18 -76.61 -4.10
C LEU A 82 4.37 -76.13 -4.90
N GLN A 83 4.93 -76.96 -5.79
CA GLN A 83 6.01 -76.58 -6.66
C GLN A 83 5.57 -75.52 -7.68
N LYS A 84 4.37 -75.66 -8.25
CA LYS A 84 3.83 -74.66 -9.19
C LYS A 84 3.59 -73.29 -8.54
N ARG A 85 3.07 -73.28 -7.26
CA ARG A 85 2.92 -72.06 -6.51
C ARG A 85 4.25 -71.41 -6.17
N ARG A 86 5.29 -72.17 -5.81
CA ARG A 86 6.63 -71.59 -5.57
C ARG A 86 7.25 -71.02 -6.82
N ALA A 87 7.12 -71.66 -7.98
CA ALA A 87 7.60 -71.16 -9.24
C ALA A 87 6.89 -69.84 -9.66
N LEU A 88 5.54 -69.75 -9.48
CA LEU A 88 4.79 -68.54 -9.75
C LEU A 88 5.19 -67.36 -8.81
N ILE A 89 5.36 -67.63 -7.49
CA ILE A 89 5.79 -66.62 -6.53
C ILE A 89 7.21 -66.12 -6.83
N VAL A 90 8.12 -67.00 -7.25
CA VAL A 90 9.47 -66.59 -7.62
C VAL A 90 9.50 -65.81 -8.95
N THR A 91 8.68 -66.18 -9.92
CA THR A 91 8.56 -65.39 -11.19
C THR A 91 7.85 -64.06 -10.99
N GLU A 92 6.79 -63.98 -10.15
CA GLU A 92 6.16 -62.72 -9.79
C GLU A 92 7.08 -61.81 -8.95
N ALA A 93 7.84 -62.39 -8.02
CA ALA A 93 8.84 -61.64 -7.24
C ALA A 93 10.00 -61.13 -8.12
N GLN A 94 10.43 -61.89 -9.11
CA GLN A 94 11.45 -61.45 -10.08
C GLN A 94 10.92 -60.39 -11.02
N GLN A 95 9.68 -60.52 -11.52
CA GLN A 95 9.05 -59.49 -12.36
C GLN A 95 8.79 -58.21 -11.55
N GLN A 96 8.48 -58.29 -10.26
CA GLN A 96 8.29 -57.13 -9.38
C GLN A 96 9.63 -56.45 -9.02
N GLN A 97 10.75 -57.23 -8.96
CA GLN A 97 12.11 -56.69 -8.78
C GLN A 97 12.68 -56.01 -10.04
N GLU A 98 12.25 -56.44 -11.23
CA GLU A 98 12.68 -55.85 -12.53
C GLU A 98 11.77 -54.66 -12.95
N ALA A 99 10.60 -54.51 -12.35
CA ALA A 99 9.73 -53.38 -12.62
C ALA A 99 10.36 -52.08 -12.02
N LEU A 100 10.77 -51.19 -12.90
CA LEU A 100 11.26 -49.86 -12.49
C LEU A 100 10.19 -49.14 -11.66
N PRO A 101 10.57 -48.54 -10.52
CA PRO A 101 9.61 -47.77 -9.71
C PRO A 101 9.04 -46.61 -10.54
N ARG A 102 7.71 -46.58 -10.65
CA ARG A 102 7.02 -45.48 -11.32
C ARG A 102 7.05 -44.26 -10.41
N VAL A 103 7.51 -43.16 -10.96
CA VAL A 103 7.62 -41.89 -10.22
C VAL A 103 6.90 -40.79 -10.96
N GLU A 104 6.09 -40.04 -10.22
CA GLU A 104 5.51 -38.82 -10.74
C GLU A 104 6.60 -37.77 -10.90
N VAL A 105 6.67 -37.15 -12.09
CA VAL A 105 7.63 -36.08 -12.35
C VAL A 105 6.93 -34.79 -12.74
N GLY A 106 7.41 -33.70 -12.19
CA GLY A 106 6.98 -32.34 -12.52
C GLY A 106 8.07 -31.59 -13.26
N GLN A 107 7.70 -30.81 -14.25
CA GLN A 107 8.64 -29.97 -14.98
C GLN A 107 8.86 -28.66 -14.21
N VAL A 108 10.13 -28.27 -13.99
CA VAL A 108 10.50 -27.00 -13.39
C VAL A 108 10.14 -25.86 -14.36
N GLY A 109 9.26 -25.00 -13.93
CA GLY A 109 8.86 -23.82 -14.68
C GLY A 109 9.19 -22.53 -13.94
N ARG A 110 9.21 -21.44 -14.68
CA ARG A 110 9.29 -20.10 -14.07
C ARG A 110 7.93 -19.66 -13.58
N SER A 111 7.92 -18.88 -12.51
CA SER A 111 6.69 -18.25 -12.04
C SER A 111 6.14 -17.28 -13.10
N SER A 112 4.90 -16.84 -12.93
CA SER A 112 4.30 -15.80 -13.75
C SER A 112 5.21 -14.55 -13.77
N ARG A 113 5.36 -13.93 -14.94
CA ARG A 113 6.06 -12.64 -15.07
C ARG A 113 5.30 -11.52 -14.37
N SER A 114 3.98 -11.62 -14.28
CA SER A 114 3.17 -10.68 -13.55
C SER A 114 3.15 -11.05 -12.06
N SER A 115 3.52 -10.11 -11.22
CA SER A 115 3.35 -10.19 -9.77
C SER A 115 2.31 -9.14 -9.41
N GLU A 116 1.15 -9.58 -8.99
CA GLU A 116 0.15 -8.71 -8.40
C GLU A 116 0.46 -8.54 -6.92
N MET A 117 0.39 -7.32 -6.48
CA MET A 117 0.65 -6.96 -5.09
C MET A 117 -0.49 -6.10 -4.61
N GLU A 118 -1.28 -6.65 -3.70
CA GLU A 118 -2.38 -5.98 -3.05
C GLU A 118 -1.88 -5.28 -1.79
N LEU A 119 -2.07 -3.96 -1.71
CA LEU A 119 -1.60 -3.13 -0.61
C LEU A 119 -2.69 -2.16 -0.17
N PRO A 120 -2.80 -1.89 1.14
CA PRO A 120 -3.70 -0.86 1.63
C PRO A 120 -3.23 0.53 1.22
N GLY A 121 -4.17 1.36 0.76
CA GLY A 121 -3.95 2.74 0.40
C GLY A 121 -4.94 3.69 1.07
N ASN A 122 -4.50 4.91 1.35
CA ASN A 122 -5.34 5.98 1.89
C ASN A 122 -5.63 7.00 0.79
N ILE A 123 -6.91 7.16 0.48
CA ILE A 123 -7.40 8.10 -0.54
C ILE A 123 -7.47 9.50 0.04
N GLN A 124 -6.86 10.46 -0.65
CA GLN A 124 -6.85 11.87 -0.27
C GLN A 124 -7.19 12.74 -1.47
N ALA A 125 -7.67 13.96 -1.19
CA ALA A 125 -7.80 14.97 -2.23
C ALA A 125 -6.42 15.32 -2.82
N ILE A 126 -6.36 15.61 -4.12
CA ILE A 126 -5.09 16.01 -4.75
C ILE A 126 -4.59 17.33 -4.19
N THR A 127 -5.51 18.24 -3.89
CA THR A 127 -5.24 19.51 -3.20
C THR A 127 -6.33 19.73 -2.18
N GLU A 128 -5.95 20.06 -0.96
CA GLU A 128 -6.86 20.46 0.10
C GLU A 128 -6.28 21.68 0.81
N ALA A 129 -7.11 22.70 1.00
CA ALA A 129 -6.69 23.92 1.69
C ALA A 129 -7.71 24.37 2.73
N PRO A 130 -7.25 24.71 3.94
CA PRO A 130 -8.05 25.44 4.92
C PRO A 130 -8.15 26.91 4.48
N ILE A 131 -9.35 27.45 4.45
CA ILE A 131 -9.63 28.85 4.17
C ILE A 131 -9.79 29.57 5.51
N LEU A 132 -8.75 30.27 5.89
CA LEU A 132 -8.70 31.07 7.09
C LEU A 132 -9.18 32.50 6.81
N ALA A 133 -9.77 33.12 7.79
CA ALA A 133 -10.07 34.55 7.75
C ALA A 133 -8.78 35.37 7.63
N ARG A 134 -8.79 36.41 6.79
CA ARG A 134 -7.64 37.30 6.58
C ARG A 134 -7.88 38.72 7.10
N ALA A 135 -9.10 38.98 7.59
CA ALA A 135 -9.47 40.21 8.24
C ALA A 135 -10.35 39.90 9.48
N ASP A 136 -10.31 40.78 10.46
CA ASP A 136 -11.15 40.72 11.64
C ASP A 136 -12.54 41.30 11.34
N GLY A 137 -13.57 40.80 12.02
CA GLY A 137 -14.92 41.29 11.85
C GLY A 137 -15.98 40.25 12.23
N TYR A 138 -17.20 40.42 11.74
CA TYR A 138 -18.29 39.47 11.91
C TYR A 138 -18.70 38.86 10.57
N LEU A 139 -19.01 37.56 10.56
CA LEU A 139 -19.50 36.91 9.35
C LEU A 139 -20.91 37.44 9.03
N ARG A 140 -21.00 38.30 8.02
CA ARG A 140 -22.26 38.93 7.61
C ARG A 140 -23.19 37.94 6.92
N ARG A 141 -22.68 37.25 5.93
CA ARG A 141 -23.41 36.23 5.15
C ARG A 141 -22.51 35.17 4.57
N ARG A 142 -23.11 34.01 4.36
CA ARG A 142 -22.51 32.85 3.73
C ARG A 142 -23.13 32.64 2.35
N MET A 143 -22.32 32.36 1.34
CA MET A 143 -22.74 32.14 -0.04
C MET A 143 -22.49 30.72 -0.53
N ALA A 144 -21.84 29.88 0.31
CA ALA A 144 -21.55 28.49 0.01
C ALA A 144 -21.67 27.62 1.27
N ASP A 145 -22.01 26.34 1.11
CA ASP A 145 -22.19 25.39 2.20
C ASP A 145 -21.41 24.10 1.96
N ILE A 146 -21.43 23.18 2.96
CA ILE A 146 -20.80 21.86 2.88
C ILE A 146 -21.38 21.09 1.69
N GLY A 147 -20.51 20.50 0.87
CA GLY A 147 -20.89 19.74 -0.33
C GLY A 147 -21.00 20.58 -1.59
N ASP A 148 -20.99 21.90 -1.48
CA ASP A 148 -21.07 22.77 -2.66
C ASP A 148 -19.80 22.69 -3.51
N ARG A 149 -19.99 22.63 -4.84
CA ARG A 149 -18.91 22.79 -5.80
C ARG A 149 -18.66 24.28 -6.05
N VAL A 150 -17.43 24.71 -5.86
CA VAL A 150 -17.02 26.09 -6.00
C VAL A 150 -15.92 26.23 -7.05
N ARG A 151 -15.88 27.39 -7.72
CA ARG A 151 -14.85 27.74 -8.71
C ARG A 151 -13.83 28.70 -8.11
N SER A 152 -12.63 28.69 -8.64
CA SER A 152 -11.59 29.66 -8.30
C SER A 152 -12.10 31.10 -8.41
N GLY A 153 -11.86 31.91 -7.36
CA GLY A 153 -12.34 33.28 -7.29
C GLY A 153 -13.80 33.45 -6.88
N GLN A 154 -14.59 32.38 -6.78
CA GLN A 154 -15.98 32.44 -6.35
C GLN A 154 -16.07 32.92 -4.90
N PRO A 155 -16.94 33.92 -4.58
CA PRO A 155 -17.15 34.35 -3.21
C PRO A 155 -17.86 33.27 -2.40
N LEU A 156 -17.33 32.98 -1.21
CA LEU A 156 -17.82 31.96 -0.28
C LEU A 156 -18.53 32.57 0.92
N ALA A 157 -18.02 33.71 1.39
CA ALA A 157 -18.55 34.43 2.52
C ALA A 157 -18.17 35.90 2.48
N GLU A 158 -18.91 36.70 3.19
CA GLU A 158 -18.69 38.14 3.38
C GLU A 158 -18.55 38.44 4.87
N ILE A 159 -17.45 39.10 5.21
CA ILE A 159 -17.15 39.57 6.56
C ILE A 159 -17.51 41.03 6.62
N GLU A 160 -18.14 41.45 7.69
CA GLU A 160 -18.45 42.86 7.98
C GLU A 160 -17.44 43.37 9.03
N ALA A 161 -16.77 44.47 8.69
CA ALA A 161 -15.76 45.10 9.55
C ALA A 161 -15.89 46.63 9.47
N PRO A 162 -16.86 47.23 10.19
CA PRO A 162 -17.14 48.68 10.14
C PRO A 162 -15.89 49.50 10.47
N GLU A 163 -15.08 49.04 11.42
CA GLU A 163 -13.88 49.75 11.87
C GLU A 163 -12.84 49.85 10.72
N LEU A 164 -12.74 48.81 9.86
CA LEU A 164 -11.87 48.86 8.72
C LEU A 164 -12.39 49.81 7.61
N ASP A 165 -13.70 49.85 7.43
CA ASP A 165 -14.34 50.79 6.50
C ASP A 165 -14.08 52.24 6.92
N ASP A 166 -14.21 52.54 8.22
CA ASP A 166 -13.88 53.85 8.76
C ASP A 166 -12.39 54.20 8.61
N GLN A 167 -11.50 53.25 8.82
CA GLN A 167 -10.04 53.43 8.56
C GLN A 167 -9.76 53.76 7.09
N VAL A 168 -10.42 53.09 6.16
CA VAL A 168 -10.28 53.36 4.72
C VAL A 168 -10.80 54.76 4.38
N HIS A 169 -11.96 55.17 4.93
CA HIS A 169 -12.49 56.52 4.78
C HIS A 169 -11.53 57.57 5.33
N GLN A 170 -10.99 57.40 6.51
CA GLN A 170 -9.98 58.28 7.11
C GLN A 170 -8.72 58.38 6.27
N ALA A 171 -8.22 57.26 5.76
CA ALA A 171 -7.02 57.22 4.91
C ALA A 171 -7.26 57.97 3.56
N LYS A 172 -8.46 57.87 2.99
CA LYS A 172 -8.85 58.65 1.78
C LYS A 172 -8.87 60.15 2.06
N ALA A 173 -9.40 60.57 3.23
CA ALA A 173 -9.39 61.99 3.65
C ALA A 173 -7.97 62.51 3.83
N ASN A 174 -7.07 61.69 4.48
CA ASN A 174 -5.67 62.03 4.64
C ASN A 174 -4.94 62.17 3.32
N LEU A 175 -5.26 61.34 2.32
CA LEU A 175 -4.71 61.45 0.97
C LEU A 175 -5.15 62.75 0.29
N GLN A 176 -6.41 63.12 0.41
CA GLN A 176 -6.90 64.38 -0.15
C GLN A 176 -6.17 65.57 0.50
N GLN A 177 -5.97 65.56 1.81
CA GLN A 177 -5.22 66.60 2.52
C GLN A 177 -3.75 66.69 2.04
N ALA A 178 -3.07 65.54 1.88
CA ALA A 178 -1.70 65.49 1.38
C ALA A 178 -1.57 66.01 -0.08
N ARG A 179 -2.55 65.70 -0.91
CA ARG A 179 -2.61 66.21 -2.29
C ARG A 179 -2.82 67.72 -2.31
N ALA A 180 -3.74 68.25 -1.49
CA ALA A 180 -3.96 69.71 -1.38
C ALA A 180 -2.68 70.43 -0.91
N ALA A 181 -1.92 69.84 0.04
CA ALA A 181 -0.64 70.39 0.45
C ALA A 181 0.42 70.40 -0.66
N LEU A 182 0.45 69.36 -1.51
CA LEU A 182 1.28 69.31 -2.69
C LEU A 182 0.88 70.40 -3.71
N ASP A 183 -0.43 70.55 -3.97
CA ASP A 183 -0.91 71.58 -4.86
C ASP A 183 -0.55 73.00 -4.38
N GLN A 184 -0.61 73.24 -3.05
CA GLN A 184 -0.15 74.49 -2.46
C GLN A 184 1.36 74.70 -2.67
N ALA A 185 2.19 73.63 -2.48
CA ALA A 185 3.62 73.71 -2.72
C ALA A 185 3.94 73.98 -4.20
N LEU A 186 3.19 73.40 -5.13
CA LEU A 186 3.31 73.65 -6.57
C LEU A 186 2.91 75.11 -6.92
N ALA A 187 1.89 75.67 -6.28
CA ALA A 187 1.50 77.05 -6.48
C ALA A 187 2.59 78.02 -5.96
N ASN A 188 3.14 77.73 -4.76
CA ASN A 188 4.24 78.50 -4.21
C ASN A 188 5.49 78.45 -5.10
N TYR A 189 5.82 77.31 -5.68
CA TYR A 189 6.92 77.14 -6.61
C TYR A 189 6.70 77.96 -7.89
N SER A 190 5.47 77.95 -8.46
CA SER A 190 5.10 78.74 -9.61
C SER A 190 5.29 80.26 -9.36
N GLN A 191 4.85 80.72 -8.17
CA GLN A 191 5.09 82.12 -7.75
C GLN A 191 6.59 82.41 -7.57
N GLY A 192 7.34 81.50 -6.90
CA GLY A 192 8.79 81.62 -6.72
C GLY A 192 9.54 81.69 -8.04
N LYS A 193 9.12 80.86 -9.01
CA LYS A 193 9.66 80.87 -10.37
C LYS A 193 9.45 82.20 -11.09
N SER A 194 8.26 82.79 -10.98
CA SER A 194 7.97 84.12 -11.57
C SER A 194 8.79 85.22 -10.91
N ASN A 195 9.00 85.19 -9.59
CA ASN A 195 9.83 86.14 -8.84
C ASN A 195 11.31 86.03 -9.24
N MET A 196 11.82 84.79 -9.37
CA MET A 196 13.23 84.55 -9.79
C MET A 196 13.46 85.04 -11.20
N GLU A 197 12.49 84.75 -12.14
CA GLU A 197 12.60 85.20 -13.54
C GLU A 197 12.58 86.74 -13.66
N PHE A 198 11.72 87.43 -12.86
CA PHE A 198 11.73 88.90 -12.76
C PHE A 198 13.09 89.42 -12.23
N ALA A 199 13.65 88.81 -11.18
CA ALA A 199 14.94 89.19 -10.61
C ALA A 199 16.09 88.91 -11.65
N ARG A 200 16.03 87.83 -12.41
CA ARG A 200 16.99 87.50 -13.47
C ARG A 200 17.02 88.57 -14.54
N VAL A 201 15.84 88.93 -15.12
CA VAL A 201 15.72 89.92 -16.17
C VAL A 201 16.20 91.31 -15.69
N THR A 202 15.91 91.64 -14.39
CA THR A 202 16.32 92.89 -13.78
C THR A 202 17.86 92.92 -13.59
N ALA A 203 18.46 91.87 -13.02
CA ALA A 203 19.92 91.78 -12.86
C ALA A 203 20.67 91.84 -14.18
N GLU A 204 20.16 91.18 -15.23
CA GLU A 204 20.73 91.27 -16.58
C GLU A 204 20.68 92.66 -17.18
N ARG A 205 19.57 93.37 -16.94
CA ARG A 205 19.42 94.79 -17.39
C ARG A 205 20.44 95.70 -16.67
N TRP A 206 20.53 95.60 -15.37
CA TRP A 206 21.48 96.36 -14.59
C TRP A 206 22.93 96.03 -14.89
N GLY A 207 23.25 94.78 -15.16
CA GLY A 207 24.62 94.36 -15.64
C GLY A 207 24.98 95.04 -16.95
N ARG A 208 24.05 95.13 -17.92
CA ARG A 208 24.26 95.82 -19.19
C ARG A 208 24.51 97.34 -19.01
N LEU A 209 23.72 97.95 -18.05
CA LEU A 209 23.88 99.38 -17.74
C LEU A 209 25.22 99.73 -17.05
N ALA A 210 25.58 98.85 -16.05
CA ALA A 210 26.83 98.96 -15.36
C ALA A 210 28.07 98.85 -16.31
N ALA A 211 27.99 97.87 -17.26
CA ALA A 211 29.03 97.73 -18.30
C ALA A 211 29.22 99.01 -19.24
N ARG A 212 28.17 99.83 -19.28
CA ARG A 212 28.16 101.06 -20.04
C ARG A 212 28.46 102.30 -19.17
N GLY A 213 28.78 102.07 -17.84
CA GLY A 213 29.00 103.17 -16.90
C GLY A 213 27.77 103.99 -16.52
N ALA A 214 26.53 103.54 -16.81
CA ALA A 214 25.29 104.28 -16.59
C ALA A 214 24.75 104.14 -15.16
N VAL A 215 25.19 103.15 -14.38
CA VAL A 215 24.78 102.91 -13.01
C VAL A 215 26.04 102.51 -12.17
N SER A 216 25.95 102.60 -10.82
CA SER A 216 27.02 102.26 -9.92
C SER A 216 27.26 100.73 -9.85
N LYS A 217 28.48 100.34 -9.58
CA LYS A 217 28.86 98.90 -9.34
C LYS A 217 28.02 98.32 -8.17
N GLN A 218 27.84 99.10 -7.10
CA GLN A 218 27.12 98.71 -5.92
C GLN A 218 25.67 98.37 -6.19
N GLU A 219 24.98 99.16 -7.05
CA GLU A 219 23.58 98.87 -7.47
C GLU A 219 23.52 97.59 -8.31
N ASN A 220 24.47 97.35 -9.24
CA ASN A 220 24.53 96.09 -9.98
C ASN A 220 24.73 94.89 -9.06
N ASP A 221 25.67 94.99 -8.12
CA ASP A 221 25.96 93.90 -7.19
C ASP A 221 24.75 93.61 -6.30
N GLN A 222 23.92 94.59 -5.91
CA GLN A 222 22.67 94.41 -5.17
C GLN A 222 21.62 93.63 -5.98
N TYR A 223 21.41 93.93 -7.25
CA TYR A 223 20.47 93.16 -8.08
C TYR A 223 21.00 91.75 -8.41
N GLN A 224 22.29 91.55 -8.57
CA GLN A 224 22.90 90.25 -8.71
C GLN A 224 22.66 89.39 -7.44
N ALA A 225 22.92 89.96 -6.26
CA ALA A 225 22.67 89.30 -4.99
C ALA A 225 21.20 88.93 -4.80
N GLN A 226 20.26 89.84 -5.22
CA GLN A 226 18.82 89.57 -5.18
C GLN A 226 18.44 88.43 -6.10
N TYR A 227 18.98 88.34 -7.34
CA TYR A 227 18.77 87.22 -8.23
C TYR A 227 19.27 85.90 -7.63
N GLN A 228 20.45 85.90 -7.05
CA GLN A 228 21.00 84.70 -6.37
C GLN A 228 20.13 84.29 -5.22
N ALA A 229 19.60 85.22 -4.40
CA ALA A 229 18.69 84.94 -3.29
C ALA A 229 17.39 84.27 -3.78
N GLN A 230 16.79 84.80 -4.90
CA GLN A 230 15.57 84.24 -5.48
C GLN A 230 15.82 82.85 -6.12
N THR A 231 17.01 82.61 -6.66
CA THR A 231 17.43 81.30 -7.20
C THR A 231 17.53 80.28 -6.09
N ALA A 232 18.14 80.63 -4.95
CA ALA A 232 18.22 79.77 -3.77
C ALA A 232 16.83 79.48 -3.16
N ASN A 233 15.96 80.51 -3.15
CA ASN A 233 14.57 80.35 -2.69
C ASN A 233 13.80 79.37 -3.60
N LEU A 234 13.96 79.47 -4.94
CA LEU A 234 13.30 78.54 -5.87
C LEU A 234 13.78 77.08 -5.65
N GLN A 235 15.09 76.91 -5.42
CA GLN A 235 15.61 75.55 -5.07
C GLN A 235 15.03 75.00 -3.78
N ALA A 236 14.82 75.84 -2.78
CA ALA A 236 14.15 75.45 -1.52
C ALA A 236 12.69 74.99 -1.76
N LEU A 237 11.94 75.77 -2.59
CA LEU A 237 10.58 75.41 -2.97
C LEU A 237 10.54 74.13 -3.79
N GLU A 238 11.49 73.84 -4.66
CA GLU A 238 11.63 72.59 -5.39
C GLU A 238 11.81 71.40 -4.40
N LYS A 239 12.66 71.55 -3.41
CA LYS A 239 12.84 70.55 -2.36
C LYS A 239 11.61 70.36 -1.51
N ALA A 240 10.83 71.41 -1.26
CA ALA A 240 9.54 71.34 -0.59
C ALA A 240 8.53 70.53 -1.39
N ILE A 241 8.47 70.68 -2.71
CA ILE A 241 7.63 69.82 -3.59
C ILE A 241 8.04 68.35 -3.48
N ALA A 242 9.35 68.09 -3.54
CA ALA A 242 9.84 66.74 -3.40
C ALA A 242 9.47 66.08 -2.07
N ALA A 243 9.53 66.87 -0.96
CA ALA A 243 9.08 66.41 0.36
C ALA A 243 7.55 66.12 0.38
N GLN A 244 6.72 66.99 -0.21
CA GLN A 244 5.30 66.78 -0.27
C GLN A 244 4.90 65.59 -1.19
N ARG A 245 5.62 65.37 -2.29
CA ARG A 245 5.44 64.18 -3.13
C ARG A 245 5.74 62.88 -2.34
N SER A 246 6.80 62.88 -1.54
CA SER A 246 7.11 61.74 -0.66
C SER A 246 6.01 61.50 0.35
N THR A 247 5.44 62.58 0.94
CA THR A 247 4.31 62.45 1.87
C THR A 247 3.07 61.87 1.20
N VAL A 248 2.69 62.35 -0.01
CA VAL A 248 1.61 61.76 -0.80
C VAL A 248 1.83 60.30 -1.04
N SER A 249 3.04 59.89 -1.47
CA SER A 249 3.36 58.49 -1.75
C SER A 249 3.22 57.62 -0.50
N ALA A 250 3.66 58.11 0.67
CA ALA A 250 3.52 57.37 1.94
C ALA A 250 2.07 57.17 2.35
N VAL A 251 1.22 58.20 2.19
CA VAL A 251 -0.24 58.13 2.49
C VAL A 251 -0.94 57.21 1.48
N GLU A 252 -0.57 57.28 0.19
CA GLU A 252 -1.11 56.39 -0.84
C GLU A 252 -0.78 54.93 -0.51
N ALA A 253 0.46 54.63 -0.13
CA ALA A 253 0.86 53.29 0.29
C ALA A 253 0.06 52.76 1.50
N ASN A 254 -0.22 53.63 2.48
CA ASN A 254 -1.07 53.27 3.60
C ASN A 254 -2.53 52.99 3.18
N LEU A 255 -3.12 53.84 2.34
CA LEU A 255 -4.46 53.64 1.78
C LEU A 255 -4.53 52.31 1.04
N ALA A 256 -3.57 52.03 0.12
CA ALA A 256 -3.51 50.79 -0.63
C ALA A 256 -3.43 49.53 0.26
N ARG A 257 -2.71 49.63 1.42
CA ARG A 257 -2.65 48.56 2.41
C ARG A 257 -4.04 48.30 3.04
N LEU A 258 -4.76 49.35 3.43
CA LEU A 258 -6.09 49.23 4.02
C LEU A 258 -7.13 48.71 3.01
N GLU A 259 -7.09 49.19 1.76
CA GLU A 259 -7.97 48.70 0.70
C GLU A 259 -7.72 47.24 0.38
N LYS A 260 -6.45 46.78 0.46
CA LYS A 260 -6.12 45.36 0.33
C LYS A 260 -6.70 44.53 1.45
N LEU A 261 -6.67 45.02 2.70
CA LEU A 261 -7.32 44.37 3.82
C LEU A 261 -8.85 44.33 3.65
N GLN A 262 -9.45 45.42 3.18
CA GLN A 262 -10.88 45.50 2.87
C GLN A 262 -11.26 44.46 1.79
N GLY A 263 -10.39 44.24 0.79
CA GLY A 263 -10.58 43.21 -0.23
C GLY A 263 -10.62 41.78 0.34
N TYR A 264 -10.07 41.54 1.53
CA TYR A 264 -10.12 40.25 2.22
C TYR A 264 -11.43 40.02 2.99
N LEU A 265 -12.29 41.02 3.14
CA LEU A 265 -13.64 40.88 3.70
C LEU A 265 -14.50 39.95 2.82
N VAL A 266 -14.26 39.91 1.52
CA VAL A 266 -14.88 38.95 0.64
C VAL A 266 -13.97 37.70 0.53
N VAL A 267 -14.36 36.64 1.24
CA VAL A 267 -13.65 35.37 1.23
C VAL A 267 -13.91 34.63 -0.05
N LYS A 268 -12.86 34.28 -0.78
CA LYS A 268 -12.96 33.64 -2.12
C LYS A 268 -12.28 32.29 -2.14
N ALA A 269 -12.79 31.37 -2.97
CA ALA A 269 -12.15 30.09 -3.24
C ALA A 269 -10.81 30.26 -3.98
N PRO A 270 -9.72 29.65 -3.52
CA PRO A 270 -8.40 29.76 -4.19
C PRO A 270 -8.29 28.90 -5.44
N PHE A 271 -9.07 27.82 -5.56
CA PHE A 271 -9.11 26.88 -6.67
C PHE A 271 -10.48 26.22 -6.77
N ASP A 272 -10.72 25.51 -7.87
CA ASP A 272 -11.93 24.72 -8.09
C ASP A 272 -11.97 23.51 -7.17
N GLY A 273 -13.10 23.26 -6.48
CA GLY A 273 -13.20 22.13 -5.56
C GLY A 273 -14.57 22.01 -4.92
N VAL A 274 -14.63 21.19 -3.87
CA VAL A 274 -15.83 20.97 -3.05
C VAL A 274 -15.54 21.43 -1.64
N ILE A 275 -16.50 22.07 -0.98
CA ILE A 275 -16.40 22.45 0.42
C ILE A 275 -16.58 21.20 1.27
N THR A 276 -15.57 20.82 2.03
CA THR A 276 -15.58 19.64 2.90
C THR A 276 -15.89 19.97 4.36
N VAL A 277 -15.54 21.19 4.79
CA VAL A 277 -15.79 21.66 6.17
C VAL A 277 -16.26 23.10 6.13
N ARG A 278 -17.19 23.44 7.01
CA ARG A 278 -17.67 24.76 7.34
C ARG A 278 -17.71 24.90 8.87
N ASN A 279 -17.04 25.91 9.38
CA ASN A 279 -16.87 26.05 10.84
C ASN A 279 -17.71 27.14 11.46
N LEU A 280 -18.26 28.08 10.66
CA LEU A 280 -18.92 29.25 11.20
C LEU A 280 -20.27 29.50 10.52
N ASP A 281 -21.17 30.10 11.29
CA ASP A 281 -22.46 30.62 10.86
C ASP A 281 -22.47 32.17 10.83
N ALA A 282 -23.43 32.74 10.11
CA ALA A 282 -23.61 34.19 10.06
C ALA A 282 -23.78 34.79 11.48
N GLY A 283 -23.15 35.93 11.71
CA GLY A 283 -23.10 36.60 13.03
C GLY A 283 -21.92 36.18 13.92
N ALA A 284 -21.15 35.15 13.53
CA ALA A 284 -19.98 34.73 14.32
C ALA A 284 -18.82 35.73 14.21
N LEU A 285 -18.10 35.93 15.31
CA LEU A 285 -16.87 36.72 15.35
C LEU A 285 -15.75 35.97 14.62
N VAL A 286 -15.01 36.69 13.80
CA VAL A 286 -13.93 36.18 12.93
C VAL A 286 -12.64 36.92 13.26
N ASN A 287 -11.56 36.17 13.55
CA ASN A 287 -10.23 36.71 13.80
C ASN A 287 -9.28 36.35 12.69
N ALA A 288 -8.55 37.33 12.19
CA ALA A 288 -7.57 37.16 11.10
C ALA A 288 -6.48 36.16 11.47
N GLY A 289 -6.19 35.24 10.55
CA GLY A 289 -5.12 34.23 10.65
C GLY A 289 -5.46 33.05 11.57
N ASN A 290 -6.49 33.12 12.41
CA ASN A 290 -6.80 32.08 13.39
C ASN A 290 -8.13 31.35 13.13
N THR A 291 -9.10 32.02 12.54
CA THR A 291 -10.44 31.48 12.36
C THR A 291 -10.52 30.69 11.03
N LEU A 292 -10.74 29.38 11.14
CA LEU A 292 -11.04 28.53 9.98
C LEU A 292 -12.49 28.76 9.55
N LEU A 293 -12.69 29.20 8.33
CA LEU A 293 -14.02 29.42 7.74
C LEU A 293 -14.51 28.20 6.98
N PHE A 294 -13.71 27.76 6.01
CA PHE A 294 -14.00 26.63 5.15
C PHE A 294 -12.78 25.76 4.94
N ARG A 295 -13.02 24.54 4.48
CA ARG A 295 -12.00 23.69 3.89
C ARG A 295 -12.46 23.29 2.50
N ILE A 296 -11.60 23.44 1.50
CA ILE A 296 -11.89 23.14 0.11
C ILE A 296 -10.97 22.03 -0.35
N ALA A 297 -11.54 21.01 -1.01
CA ALA A 297 -10.79 19.89 -1.56
C ALA A 297 -11.07 19.71 -3.05
N GLN A 298 -10.02 19.46 -3.82
CA GLN A 298 -10.16 19.02 -5.22
C GLN A 298 -10.43 17.53 -5.25
N THR A 299 -11.64 17.15 -5.71
CA THR A 299 -12.12 15.76 -5.69
C THR A 299 -12.24 15.13 -7.08
N GLY A 300 -12.03 15.87 -8.16
CA GLY A 300 -12.13 15.35 -9.53
C GLY A 300 -11.04 14.35 -9.91
N THR A 301 -9.87 14.48 -9.29
CA THR A 301 -8.80 13.47 -9.26
C THR A 301 -8.38 13.33 -7.82
N LEU A 302 -8.21 12.10 -7.37
CA LEU A 302 -7.76 11.81 -6.02
C LEU A 302 -6.35 11.23 -6.06
N ARG A 303 -5.62 11.36 -4.97
CA ARG A 303 -4.35 10.70 -4.76
C ARG A 303 -4.50 9.63 -3.69
N THR A 304 -3.91 8.48 -3.94
CA THR A 304 -3.87 7.39 -2.98
C THR A 304 -2.43 7.12 -2.61
N TYR A 305 -2.12 7.19 -1.34
CA TYR A 305 -0.80 6.83 -0.82
C TYR A 305 -0.76 5.37 -0.45
N VAL A 306 0.25 4.68 -0.98
CA VAL A 306 0.50 3.26 -0.77
C VAL A 306 1.92 3.08 -0.27
N ASN A 307 2.10 2.29 0.78
CA ASN A 307 3.41 1.95 1.33
C ASN A 307 3.87 0.60 0.78
N VAL A 308 4.79 0.62 -0.16
CA VAL A 308 5.31 -0.57 -0.82
C VAL A 308 6.53 -1.11 -0.05
N PRO A 309 6.54 -2.38 0.41
CA PRO A 309 7.68 -2.96 1.11
C PRO A 309 8.97 -2.90 0.29
N GLN A 310 10.12 -2.74 0.95
CA GLN A 310 11.46 -2.64 0.35
C GLN A 310 11.74 -3.74 -0.69
N ALA A 311 11.29 -4.97 -0.42
CA ALA A 311 11.49 -6.11 -1.31
C ALA A 311 10.89 -5.91 -2.71
N ASN A 312 9.83 -5.09 -2.83
CA ASN A 312 9.10 -4.83 -4.06
C ASN A 312 9.31 -3.40 -4.59
N ALA A 313 9.98 -2.53 -3.81
CA ALA A 313 10.19 -1.13 -4.16
C ALA A 313 10.88 -0.93 -5.51
N GLY A 314 11.83 -1.82 -5.86
CA GLY A 314 12.54 -1.81 -7.14
C GLY A 314 11.68 -2.12 -8.37
N LEU A 315 10.46 -2.65 -8.18
CA LEU A 315 9.55 -3.02 -9.26
C LEU A 315 8.57 -1.91 -9.63
N ILE A 316 8.46 -0.88 -8.81
CA ILE A 316 7.49 0.22 -9.03
C ILE A 316 8.09 1.30 -9.92
N ARG A 317 7.31 1.71 -10.92
CA ARG A 317 7.69 2.76 -11.87
C ARG A 317 6.56 3.79 -12.01
N PRO A 318 6.87 5.08 -12.16
CA PRO A 318 5.89 6.07 -12.58
C PRO A 318 5.24 5.67 -13.91
N GLY A 319 3.93 5.92 -14.05
CA GLY A 319 3.11 5.53 -15.19
C GLY A 319 2.54 4.10 -15.12
N GLN A 320 2.93 3.30 -14.14
CA GLN A 320 2.39 1.95 -13.93
C GLN A 320 0.91 2.01 -13.54
N THR A 321 0.09 1.16 -14.15
CA THR A 321 -1.33 1.05 -13.85
C THR A 321 -1.53 0.46 -12.45
N ALA A 322 -2.48 1.02 -11.72
CA ALA A 322 -2.94 0.54 -10.43
C ALA A 322 -4.46 0.34 -10.47
N HIS A 323 -4.92 -0.76 -9.94
CA HIS A 323 -6.35 -1.03 -9.75
C HIS A 323 -6.70 -0.83 -8.28
N LEU A 324 -7.76 -0.09 -8.04
CA LEU A 324 -8.21 0.20 -6.68
C LEU A 324 -9.59 -0.39 -6.47
N SER A 325 -9.77 -1.07 -5.37
CA SER A 325 -11.06 -1.53 -4.86
C SER A 325 -11.33 -0.90 -3.50
N VAL A 326 -12.58 -0.57 -3.24
CA VAL A 326 -13.01 0.03 -1.98
C VAL A 326 -14.11 -0.83 -1.39
N SER A 327 -13.98 -1.23 -0.14
CA SER A 327 -14.92 -2.16 0.53
C SER A 327 -16.37 -1.66 0.52
N ASN A 328 -16.58 -0.35 0.55
CA ASN A 328 -17.91 0.27 0.53
C ASN A 328 -18.56 0.31 -0.86
N LEU A 329 -17.81 -0.07 -1.92
CA LEU A 329 -18.27 -0.08 -3.31
C LEU A 329 -17.97 -1.45 -3.95
N PRO A 330 -18.63 -2.54 -3.46
CA PRO A 330 -18.33 -3.88 -3.92
C PRO A 330 -18.60 -4.02 -5.42
N GLY A 331 -17.72 -4.71 -6.13
CA GLY A 331 -17.83 -4.95 -7.58
C GLY A 331 -17.39 -3.76 -8.46
N ARG A 332 -17.00 -2.61 -7.89
CA ARG A 332 -16.42 -1.49 -8.64
C ARG A 332 -14.90 -1.49 -8.51
N GLN A 333 -14.24 -1.45 -9.64
CA GLN A 333 -12.79 -1.21 -9.72
C GLN A 333 -12.52 0.18 -10.31
N PHE A 334 -11.60 0.89 -9.70
CA PHE A 334 -11.13 2.19 -10.18
C PHE A 334 -9.72 2.01 -10.73
N THR A 335 -9.47 2.56 -11.89
CA THR A 335 -8.16 2.50 -12.52
C THR A 335 -7.43 3.81 -12.30
N GLY A 336 -6.25 3.72 -11.71
CA GLY A 336 -5.33 4.82 -11.51
C GLY A 336 -3.97 4.54 -12.12
N ALA A 337 -3.05 5.47 -11.95
CA ALA A 337 -1.66 5.33 -12.36
C ALA A 337 -0.72 5.84 -11.27
N VAL A 338 0.42 5.18 -11.13
CA VAL A 338 1.51 5.64 -10.26
C VAL A 338 2.01 6.98 -10.80
N ALA A 339 1.77 8.04 -10.06
CA ALA A 339 2.20 9.38 -10.43
C ALA A 339 3.67 9.61 -10.07
N ARG A 340 4.04 9.22 -8.85
CA ARG A 340 5.40 9.38 -8.34
C ARG A 340 5.68 8.43 -7.18
N THR A 341 6.97 8.29 -6.86
CA THR A 341 7.46 7.59 -5.68
C THR A 341 8.37 8.53 -4.88
N ALA A 342 8.49 8.29 -3.58
CA ALA A 342 9.36 9.08 -2.72
C ALA A 342 10.87 8.95 -3.06
N LYS A 343 11.26 7.94 -3.86
CA LYS A 343 12.66 7.61 -4.21
C LYS A 343 13.57 7.37 -2.99
N ALA A 344 12.99 7.26 -1.81
CA ALA A 344 13.64 6.94 -0.56
C ALA A 344 12.75 6.00 0.25
N LEU A 345 13.37 5.10 0.99
CA LEU A 345 12.65 4.24 1.94
C LEU A 345 12.50 4.97 3.27
N ASP A 346 11.34 4.84 3.87
CA ASP A 346 11.16 5.21 5.28
C ASP A 346 11.98 4.25 6.16
N PRO A 347 12.89 4.76 7.01
CA PRO A 347 13.80 3.91 7.77
C PRO A 347 13.09 3.09 8.87
N ASN A 348 11.93 3.54 9.36
CA ASN A 348 11.21 2.88 10.43
C ASN A 348 10.34 1.73 9.89
N SER A 349 9.56 2.00 8.84
CA SER A 349 8.66 1.02 8.23
C SER A 349 9.32 0.18 7.13
N ARG A 350 10.49 0.61 6.63
CA ARG A 350 11.18 0.02 5.46
C ARG A 350 10.28 -0.09 4.23
N THR A 351 9.47 0.92 4.00
CA THR A 351 8.56 1.01 2.86
C THR A 351 8.90 2.17 1.94
N LEU A 352 8.59 2.03 0.66
CA LEU A 352 8.60 3.10 -0.33
C LEU A 352 7.21 3.71 -0.41
N LEU A 353 7.09 5.01 -0.15
CA LEU A 353 5.84 5.72 -0.36
C LEU A 353 5.61 5.93 -1.86
N VAL A 354 4.46 5.46 -2.33
CA VAL A 354 4.00 5.56 -3.72
C VAL A 354 2.71 6.35 -3.75
N GLU A 355 2.64 7.33 -4.66
CA GLU A 355 1.45 8.13 -4.91
C GLU A 355 0.79 7.67 -6.20
N VAL A 356 -0.45 7.24 -6.10
CA VAL A 356 -1.29 6.81 -7.23
C VAL A 356 -2.36 7.86 -7.47
N HIS A 357 -2.50 8.36 -8.69
CA HIS A 357 -3.58 9.26 -9.08
C HIS A 357 -4.74 8.47 -9.67
N VAL A 358 -5.93 8.77 -9.19
CA VAL A 358 -7.17 8.09 -9.58
C VAL A 358 -8.19 9.12 -10.05
N PRO A 359 -8.63 9.09 -11.31
CA PRO A 359 -9.72 9.92 -11.78
C PRO A 359 -11.02 9.61 -11.03
N ASN A 360 -11.74 10.63 -10.63
CA ASN A 360 -12.99 10.54 -9.86
C ASN A 360 -14.04 11.49 -10.44
N ALA A 361 -14.34 11.35 -11.73
CA ALA A 361 -15.26 12.25 -12.42
C ALA A 361 -16.69 12.14 -11.91
N ASP A 362 -17.10 10.95 -11.49
CA ASP A 362 -18.44 10.66 -10.95
C ASP A 362 -18.59 10.99 -9.45
N GLY A 363 -17.48 11.33 -8.77
CA GLY A 363 -17.48 11.65 -7.35
C GLY A 363 -17.75 10.46 -6.42
N ALA A 364 -17.63 9.22 -6.91
CA ALA A 364 -17.91 8.02 -6.12
C ALA A 364 -16.88 7.77 -5.01
N LEU A 365 -15.63 8.16 -5.24
CA LEU A 365 -14.58 8.09 -4.23
C LEU A 365 -14.57 9.37 -3.40
N LEU A 366 -14.52 9.21 -2.09
CA LEU A 366 -14.42 10.32 -1.15
C LEU A 366 -13.02 10.37 -0.51
N PRO A 367 -12.41 11.55 -0.36
CA PRO A 367 -11.21 11.71 0.45
C PRO A 367 -11.42 11.14 1.86
N GLY A 368 -10.44 10.42 2.38
CA GLY A 368 -10.53 9.74 3.68
C GLY A 368 -10.92 8.26 3.59
N MET A 369 -11.35 7.76 2.42
CA MET A 369 -11.60 6.33 2.23
C MET A 369 -10.30 5.53 2.19
N TYR A 370 -10.39 4.27 2.64
CA TYR A 370 -9.35 3.27 2.44
C TYR A 370 -9.65 2.46 1.18
N ALA A 371 -8.62 2.18 0.42
CA ALA A 371 -8.70 1.33 -0.76
C ALA A 371 -7.67 0.21 -0.67
N GLN A 372 -8.01 -0.94 -1.23
CA GLN A 372 -7.05 -1.96 -1.63
C GLN A 372 -6.52 -1.58 -3.00
N VAL A 373 -5.20 -1.50 -3.12
CA VAL A 373 -4.53 -1.09 -4.35
C VAL A 373 -3.72 -2.25 -4.89
N ASP A 374 -4.12 -2.72 -6.07
CA ASP A 374 -3.44 -3.77 -6.80
C ASP A 374 -2.45 -3.15 -7.78
N LEU A 375 -1.18 -3.36 -7.49
CA LEU A 375 -0.07 -2.94 -8.33
C LEU A 375 0.44 -4.15 -9.11
N SER A 376 0.18 -4.19 -10.40
CA SER A 376 0.75 -5.21 -11.27
C SER A 376 2.18 -4.85 -11.65
N SER A 377 3.14 -5.67 -11.28
CA SER A 377 4.54 -5.49 -11.66
C SER A 377 5.00 -6.61 -12.58
N THR A 378 5.80 -6.28 -13.57
CA THR A 378 6.42 -7.27 -14.46
C THR A 378 7.83 -7.55 -13.97
N ARG A 379 8.08 -8.79 -13.55
CA ARG A 379 9.43 -9.25 -13.19
C ARG A 379 10.22 -9.55 -14.45
N THR A 380 11.36 -8.92 -14.62
CA THR A 380 12.26 -9.15 -15.76
C THR A 380 12.81 -10.58 -15.75
N ASN A 381 13.04 -11.16 -14.59
CA ASN A 381 13.54 -12.51 -14.39
C ASN A 381 12.70 -13.24 -13.34
N PRO A 382 11.57 -13.88 -13.76
CA PRO A 382 10.72 -14.58 -12.82
C PRO A 382 11.48 -15.78 -12.23
N PRO A 383 11.38 -16.02 -10.90
CA PRO A 383 12.08 -17.11 -10.25
C PRO A 383 11.54 -18.47 -10.68
N MET A 384 12.37 -19.49 -10.60
CA MET A 384 11.94 -20.88 -10.73
C MET A 384 11.27 -21.30 -9.43
N LEU A 385 10.13 -21.98 -9.54
CA LEU A 385 9.38 -22.48 -8.40
C LEU A 385 9.30 -24.00 -8.45
N ILE A 386 9.52 -24.63 -7.31
CA ILE A 386 9.33 -26.08 -7.10
C ILE A 386 8.33 -26.31 -5.96
N PRO A 387 7.58 -27.41 -5.93
CA PRO A 387 6.79 -27.78 -4.75
C PRO A 387 7.68 -27.90 -3.51
N SER A 388 7.20 -27.47 -2.36
CA SER A 388 7.97 -27.56 -1.10
C SER A 388 8.29 -29.02 -0.72
N GLU A 389 7.41 -29.94 -1.11
CA GLU A 389 7.58 -31.40 -0.88
C GLU A 389 8.73 -32.02 -1.68
N ALA A 390 9.21 -31.35 -2.75
CA ALA A 390 10.34 -31.82 -3.56
C ALA A 390 11.70 -31.58 -2.89
N LEU A 391 11.73 -30.80 -1.80
CA LEU A 391 12.95 -30.47 -1.10
C LEU A 391 13.51 -31.64 -0.32
N ILE A 392 14.75 -31.98 -0.61
CA ILE A 392 15.55 -32.97 0.15
C ILE A 392 16.54 -32.21 1.02
N VAL A 393 16.46 -32.43 2.33
CA VAL A 393 17.44 -31.89 3.28
C VAL A 393 18.35 -33.03 3.71
N SER A 394 19.63 -32.92 3.43
CA SER A 394 20.64 -33.91 3.79
C SER A 394 21.81 -33.26 4.54
N ALA A 395 22.72 -34.10 5.06
CA ALA A 395 23.95 -33.60 5.70
C ALA A 395 24.82 -32.77 4.75
N ASP A 396 24.70 -32.98 3.43
CA ASP A 396 25.48 -32.29 2.40
C ASP A 396 24.81 -31.00 1.91
N GLY A 397 23.65 -30.66 2.46
CA GLY A 397 22.88 -29.46 2.13
C GLY A 397 21.49 -29.74 1.55
N THR A 398 20.91 -28.72 0.90
CA THR A 398 19.58 -28.79 0.28
C THR A 398 19.68 -29.18 -1.18
N GLY A 399 18.81 -30.09 -1.62
CA GLY A 399 18.77 -30.60 -2.97
C GLY A 399 17.38 -31.01 -3.42
N VAL A 400 17.28 -31.47 -4.66
CA VAL A 400 16.09 -32.07 -5.26
C VAL A 400 16.50 -33.31 -6.07
N ALA A 401 15.56 -34.24 -6.25
CA ALA A 401 15.76 -35.39 -7.11
C ALA A 401 15.36 -35.04 -8.56
N LEU A 402 16.33 -34.98 -9.44
CA LEU A 402 16.11 -34.80 -10.89
C LEU A 402 16.00 -36.17 -11.58
N VAL A 403 15.18 -36.27 -12.60
CA VAL A 403 15.17 -37.41 -13.51
C VAL A 403 15.88 -37.01 -14.79
N ARG A 404 17.00 -37.68 -15.10
CA ARG A 404 17.76 -37.46 -16.32
C ARG A 404 17.09 -38.12 -17.54
N PRO A 405 17.47 -37.76 -18.79
CA PRO A 405 16.91 -38.36 -20.00
C PRO A 405 17.12 -39.86 -20.12
N ASP A 406 18.11 -40.44 -19.41
CA ASP A 406 18.39 -41.87 -19.29
C ASP A 406 17.54 -42.58 -18.22
N HIS A 407 16.53 -41.87 -17.66
CA HIS A 407 15.64 -42.32 -16.63
C HIS A 407 16.35 -42.66 -15.30
N THR A 408 17.49 -42.04 -15.04
CA THR A 408 18.19 -42.17 -13.76
C THR A 408 17.91 -40.96 -12.85
N VAL A 409 17.75 -41.21 -11.56
CA VAL A 409 17.62 -40.19 -10.53
C VAL A 409 18.98 -39.55 -10.24
N HIS A 410 19.03 -38.23 -10.22
CA HIS A 410 20.21 -37.46 -9.84
C HIS A 410 19.87 -36.48 -8.71
N LEU A 411 20.63 -36.51 -7.62
CA LEU A 411 20.45 -35.57 -6.50
C LEU A 411 21.17 -34.25 -6.81
N GLN A 412 20.43 -33.28 -7.26
CA GLN A 412 20.95 -31.96 -7.62
C GLN A 412 20.91 -31.02 -6.43
N LYS A 413 22.07 -30.45 -6.05
CA LYS A 413 22.14 -29.40 -5.04
C LYS A 413 21.51 -28.10 -5.57
N ILE A 414 20.70 -27.45 -4.73
CA ILE A 414 20.01 -26.21 -5.08
C ILE A 414 20.25 -25.14 -4.02
N GLN A 415 20.11 -23.90 -4.45
CA GLN A 415 20.05 -22.73 -3.56
C GLN A 415 18.61 -22.27 -3.44
N ILE A 416 18.08 -22.28 -2.24
CA ILE A 416 16.72 -21.86 -1.95
C ILE A 416 16.71 -20.34 -1.80
N GLY A 417 15.71 -19.69 -2.41
CA GLY A 417 15.38 -18.28 -2.23
C GLY A 417 14.28 -18.08 -1.17
N ARG A 418 13.12 -17.61 -1.60
CA ARG A 418 11.96 -17.43 -0.72
C ARG A 418 11.15 -18.71 -0.58
N ASP A 419 10.61 -18.90 0.62
CA ASP A 419 9.61 -19.91 0.91
C ASP A 419 8.20 -19.27 0.86
N TYR A 420 7.32 -19.84 0.01
CA TYR A 420 5.92 -19.42 -0.15
C TYR A 420 4.94 -20.40 0.55
N GLY A 421 5.47 -21.38 1.30
CA GLY A 421 4.70 -22.40 1.98
C GLY A 421 4.47 -23.65 1.12
N ASP A 422 3.65 -23.56 0.09
CA ASP A 422 3.39 -24.65 -0.86
C ASP A 422 4.48 -24.79 -1.94
N ARG A 423 5.25 -23.75 -2.18
CA ARG A 423 6.31 -23.66 -3.21
C ARG A 423 7.55 -22.99 -2.67
N LEU A 424 8.70 -23.44 -3.17
CA LEU A 424 10.00 -22.84 -2.86
C LEU A 424 10.58 -22.18 -4.11
N GLU A 425 11.13 -20.99 -3.90
CA GLU A 425 11.92 -20.31 -4.93
C GLU A 425 13.31 -20.91 -4.99
N VAL A 426 13.77 -21.24 -6.20
CA VAL A 426 15.14 -21.71 -6.44
C VAL A 426 15.94 -20.62 -7.14
N SER A 427 16.96 -20.12 -6.46
CA SER A 427 17.86 -19.07 -6.95
C SER A 427 19.03 -19.62 -7.77
N GLY A 428 19.35 -20.91 -7.64
CA GLY A 428 20.42 -21.56 -8.38
C GLY A 428 20.39 -23.06 -8.27
N GLY A 429 21.02 -23.75 -9.23
CA GLY A 429 21.16 -25.21 -9.26
C GLY A 429 20.18 -25.94 -10.17
N LEU A 430 19.12 -25.28 -10.70
CA LEU A 430 18.18 -25.86 -11.66
C LEU A 430 18.14 -25.07 -12.97
N LYS A 431 17.66 -25.75 -14.01
CA LYS A 431 17.37 -25.17 -15.32
C LYS A 431 15.86 -25.27 -15.60
N GLU A 432 15.37 -24.34 -16.39
CA GLU A 432 14.00 -24.40 -16.90
C GLU A 432 13.83 -25.66 -17.77
N GLY A 433 12.80 -26.45 -17.47
CA GLY A 433 12.52 -27.69 -18.13
C GLY A 433 13.06 -28.94 -17.42
N ASP A 434 13.87 -28.79 -16.37
CA ASP A 434 14.35 -29.96 -15.60
C ASP A 434 13.14 -30.72 -15.01
N MET A 435 13.22 -32.07 -15.07
CA MET A 435 12.19 -32.93 -14.48
C MET A 435 12.55 -33.25 -13.04
N ILE A 436 11.74 -32.85 -12.09
CA ILE A 436 11.91 -33.13 -10.65
C ILE A 436 10.86 -34.11 -10.16
N ILE A 437 11.20 -34.86 -9.13
CA ILE A 437 10.27 -35.72 -8.40
C ILE A 437 9.66 -34.88 -7.28
N PRO A 438 8.33 -34.59 -7.30
CA PRO A 438 7.70 -33.72 -6.30
C PRO A 438 7.70 -34.30 -4.88
N ASN A 439 7.66 -35.63 -4.76
CA ASN A 439 7.72 -36.32 -3.46
C ASN A 439 8.71 -37.49 -3.57
N PRO A 440 10.01 -37.24 -3.36
CA PRO A 440 11.04 -38.22 -3.64
C PRO A 440 11.12 -39.38 -2.64
N GLY A 441 10.72 -39.20 -1.38
CA GLY A 441 10.73 -40.26 -0.35
C GLY A 441 11.96 -41.17 -0.42
N ASP A 442 11.75 -42.49 -0.36
CA ASP A 442 12.81 -43.51 -0.44
C ASP A 442 13.45 -43.70 -1.82
N ILE A 443 12.89 -43.04 -2.83
CA ILE A 443 13.35 -43.09 -4.23
C ILE A 443 14.49 -42.08 -4.48
N ALA A 444 14.74 -41.19 -3.52
CA ALA A 444 15.82 -40.20 -3.58
C ALA A 444 17.21 -40.85 -3.42
N ARG A 445 17.59 -41.71 -4.35
CA ARG A 445 18.91 -42.35 -4.38
C ARG A 445 19.60 -42.07 -5.70
N GLU A 446 20.85 -41.64 -5.62
CA GLU A 446 21.66 -41.34 -6.80
C GLU A 446 21.80 -42.59 -7.72
N GLY A 447 21.53 -42.42 -9.02
CA GLY A 447 21.66 -43.46 -10.02
C GLY A 447 20.51 -44.47 -10.09
N LEU A 448 19.47 -44.36 -9.27
CA LEU A 448 18.30 -45.25 -9.31
C LEU A 448 17.56 -45.08 -10.65
N LYS A 449 17.31 -46.18 -11.37
CA LYS A 449 16.47 -46.16 -12.59
C LYS A 449 15.00 -46.11 -12.19
N VAL A 450 14.25 -45.22 -12.84
CA VAL A 450 12.81 -44.97 -12.59
C VAL A 450 12.04 -44.91 -13.90
N ASP A 451 10.74 -45.16 -13.85
CA ASP A 451 9.81 -44.96 -14.95
C ASP A 451 9.05 -43.63 -14.69
N PRO A 452 9.43 -42.52 -15.37
CA PRO A 452 8.82 -41.20 -15.10
C PRO A 452 7.43 -41.11 -15.71
N VAL A 453 6.45 -40.82 -14.88
CA VAL A 453 5.07 -40.52 -15.30
C VAL A 453 4.84 -39.01 -15.11
N SER A 454 4.63 -38.28 -16.19
CA SER A 454 4.39 -36.84 -16.13
C SER A 454 3.09 -36.53 -15.36
N LEU A 455 3.17 -35.72 -14.31
CA LEU A 455 2.02 -35.09 -13.73
C LEU A 455 1.43 -34.15 -14.81
N ALA A 456 0.36 -34.60 -15.49
CA ALA A 456 -0.45 -33.66 -16.24
C ALA A 456 -0.84 -32.52 -15.29
N GLN A 457 -0.48 -31.26 -15.64
CA GLN A 457 -0.77 -30.08 -14.83
C GLN A 457 -2.24 -30.11 -14.38
N LYS A 458 -2.45 -30.50 -13.16
CA LYS A 458 -3.74 -30.35 -12.48
C LYS A 458 -3.88 -28.86 -12.23
N ALA A 459 -4.59 -28.17 -13.15
CA ALA A 459 -4.93 -26.77 -12.95
C ALA A 459 -5.53 -26.63 -11.54
N PRO A 460 -5.14 -25.59 -10.79
CA PRO A 460 -5.71 -25.36 -9.47
C PRO A 460 -7.22 -25.13 -9.65
N GLN A 461 -8.02 -26.11 -9.28
CA GLN A 461 -9.45 -25.93 -9.08
C GLN A 461 -9.58 -25.14 -7.78
N HIS A 462 -9.74 -23.82 -7.88
CA HIS A 462 -10.29 -23.05 -6.79
C HIS A 462 -11.65 -23.63 -6.42
N PRO A 463 -11.89 -24.05 -5.17
CA PRO A 463 -13.22 -24.33 -4.73
C PRO A 463 -14.00 -23.01 -4.71
N VAL A 464 -14.97 -22.88 -5.60
CA VAL A 464 -16.00 -21.84 -5.52
C VAL A 464 -16.77 -22.13 -4.22
N PRO A 465 -16.81 -21.21 -3.25
CA PRO A 465 -17.70 -21.38 -2.11
C PRO A 465 -19.13 -21.28 -2.63
N ARG A 466 -19.89 -22.36 -2.49
CA ARG A 466 -21.33 -22.35 -2.63
C ARG A 466 -21.94 -21.73 -1.37
N ASN A 467 -22.70 -20.66 -1.59
CA ASN A 467 -23.67 -19.95 -0.73
C ASN A 467 -23.15 -19.29 0.53
#